data_51ef6481f6b5b8a2edba0d103d6c74e8
#
_entry.id   51ef6481f6b5b8a2edba0d103d6c74e8
#
_cell.length_a   1.000
_cell.length_b   1.000
_cell.length_c   1.000
_cell.angle_alpha   90.00
_cell.angle_beta   90.00
_cell.angle_gamma   90.00
#
_symmetry.space_group_name_H-M   'P 1'
#
loop_
_entity.id
_entity.type
_entity.pdbx_description
1 polymer ?
#
loop_
_entity_poly.entity_id
_entity_poly.type
_entity_poly.pdbx_seq_one_letter_code
_entity_poly.pdbx_strand_id
1 'polypeptide(L)'
;MAEPVRLIVGLGNPGPEYDATRHNAGVWYVDALARAQGIFLNEDKKYFGATGTFTFEGETIRLLVPTTYMNRSGQSTSALANFFKIPVTQMLVAHDELDLPPGVARFKQGGGHGGHNGLRDIVARHGNSKDFYRLRIGIGHPGSAQLGTPHVRNKPPADDREPGPYTTQTPPAHREG
;
A
#
# COMPACT_ATOMS: atom_id res chain seq x y z
N MET A 1 -17.24 14.49 10.07
CA MET A 1 -15.84 14.29 10.45
C MET A 1 -15.37 12.91 10.09
N ALA A 2 -14.18 12.81 9.58
CA ALA A 2 -13.65 11.52 9.17
C ALA A 2 -13.33 10.66 10.39
N GLU A 3 -13.53 9.36 10.26
CA GLU A 3 -13.18 8.42 11.32
C GLU A 3 -11.66 8.22 11.35
N PRO A 4 -11.08 7.99 12.52
CA PRO A 4 -9.64 7.77 12.61
C PRO A 4 -9.25 6.44 11.96
N VAL A 5 -8.08 6.42 11.35
CA VAL A 5 -7.56 5.21 10.74
C VAL A 5 -7.10 4.26 11.84
N ARG A 6 -7.50 2.99 11.73
CA ARG A 6 -7.11 1.94 12.67
C ARG A 6 -6.37 0.79 11.99
N LEU A 7 -6.44 0.73 10.66
CA LEU A 7 -5.77 -0.31 9.88
C LEU A 7 -5.12 0.33 8.66
N ILE A 8 -3.83 0.10 8.49
CA ILE A 8 -3.07 0.58 7.33
C ILE A 8 -2.56 -0.64 6.57
N VAL A 9 -2.95 -0.73 5.30
CA VAL A 9 -2.66 -1.87 4.44
C VAL A 9 -1.71 -1.44 3.34
N GLY A 10 -0.67 -2.22 3.09
CA GLY A 10 0.22 -2.00 1.95
C GLY A 10 0.06 -3.10 0.93
N LEU A 11 -0.28 -2.74 -0.30
CA LEU A 11 -0.54 -3.71 -1.35
C LEU A 11 0.68 -3.97 -2.21
N GLY A 12 0.86 -5.24 -2.58
CA GLY A 12 1.90 -5.71 -3.47
C GLY A 12 1.72 -7.18 -3.76
N ASN A 13 2.58 -7.73 -4.60
CA ASN A 13 2.62 -9.17 -4.84
C ASN A 13 3.76 -9.77 -4.04
N PRO A 14 3.57 -10.99 -3.51
CA PRO A 14 4.62 -11.65 -2.75
C PRO A 14 5.67 -12.24 -3.67
N GLY A 15 6.87 -12.41 -3.14
CA GLY A 15 7.96 -13.09 -3.85
C GLY A 15 9.08 -12.16 -4.22
N PRO A 16 10.32 -12.68 -4.28
CA PRO A 16 11.48 -11.84 -4.57
C PRO A 16 11.40 -11.15 -5.92
N GLU A 17 10.72 -11.73 -6.90
CA GLU A 17 10.59 -11.15 -8.22
C GLU A 17 9.79 -9.85 -8.22
N TYR A 18 9.01 -9.59 -7.17
CA TYR A 18 8.21 -8.38 -7.08
C TYR A 18 8.75 -7.36 -6.08
N ASP A 19 9.71 -7.75 -5.23
CA ASP A 19 10.15 -6.92 -4.12
C ASP A 19 10.64 -5.54 -4.55
N ALA A 20 11.33 -5.48 -5.67
CA ALA A 20 11.89 -4.22 -6.15
C ALA A 20 11.02 -3.55 -7.21
N THR A 21 9.83 -4.08 -7.50
CA THR A 21 8.98 -3.48 -8.52
C THR A 21 8.17 -2.34 -7.93
N ARG A 22 7.84 -1.37 -8.77
CA ARG A 22 7.02 -0.23 -8.35
C ARG A 22 5.62 -0.63 -7.95
N HIS A 23 5.16 -1.78 -8.41
CA HIS A 23 3.85 -2.30 -8.03
C HIS A 23 3.79 -2.73 -6.57
N ASN A 24 4.95 -2.79 -5.89
CA ASN A 24 5.01 -3.02 -4.46
C ASN A 24 5.17 -1.72 -3.66
N ALA A 25 4.88 -0.58 -4.27
CA ALA A 25 5.02 0.70 -3.59
C ALA A 25 4.21 0.77 -2.29
N GLY A 26 3.04 0.14 -2.25
CA GLY A 26 2.24 0.11 -1.04
C GLY A 26 2.95 -0.66 0.08
N VAL A 27 3.58 -1.78 -0.26
CA VAL A 27 4.36 -2.56 0.70
C VAL A 27 5.55 -1.74 1.20
N TRP A 28 6.24 -1.05 0.31
CA TRP A 28 7.38 -0.21 0.70
C TRP A 28 6.97 0.84 1.73
N TYR A 29 5.79 1.45 1.51
CA TYR A 29 5.29 2.45 2.43
C TYR A 29 5.06 1.86 3.82
N VAL A 30 4.38 0.72 3.91
CA VAL A 30 4.07 0.11 5.20
C VAL A 30 5.36 -0.37 5.88
N ASP A 31 6.30 -0.94 5.12
CA ASP A 31 7.59 -1.34 5.68
C ASP A 31 8.35 -0.14 6.25
N ALA A 32 8.33 0.98 5.55
CA ALA A 32 8.99 2.18 6.04
C ALA A 32 8.31 2.70 7.31
N LEU A 33 6.99 2.64 7.36
CA LEU A 33 6.24 3.06 8.54
C LEU A 33 6.55 2.17 9.73
N ALA A 34 6.62 0.85 9.51
CA ALA A 34 6.97 -0.09 10.57
C ALA A 34 8.37 0.23 11.12
N ARG A 35 9.33 0.48 10.25
CA ARG A 35 10.67 0.84 10.69
C ARG A 35 10.66 2.14 11.48
N ALA A 36 9.90 3.13 11.04
CA ALA A 36 9.82 4.42 11.73
C ALA A 36 9.21 4.25 13.12
N GLN A 37 8.32 3.30 13.30
CA GLN A 37 7.70 3.03 14.58
C GLN A 37 8.49 2.03 15.43
N GLY A 38 9.58 1.50 14.90
CA GLY A 38 10.43 0.55 15.63
C GLY A 38 9.78 -0.81 15.82
N ILE A 39 8.90 -1.22 14.93
CA ILE A 39 8.22 -2.50 15.03
C ILE A 39 8.54 -3.38 13.84
N PHE A 40 8.34 -4.70 14.02
CA PHE A 40 8.50 -5.67 12.95
C PHE A 40 7.14 -6.19 12.53
N LEU A 41 7.00 -6.50 11.24
CA LEU A 41 5.83 -7.19 10.74
C LEU A 41 6.13 -8.68 10.77
N ASN A 42 5.20 -9.46 11.31
CA ASN A 42 5.34 -10.90 11.40
C ASN A 42 4.19 -11.56 10.64
N GLU A 43 4.52 -12.58 9.86
CA GLU A 43 3.49 -13.29 9.11
C GLU A 43 2.51 -13.95 10.06
N ASP A 44 1.22 -13.81 9.76
CA ASP A 44 0.14 -14.43 10.51
C ASP A 44 -0.82 -15.06 9.49
N LYS A 45 -0.80 -16.38 9.43
CA LYS A 45 -1.60 -17.11 8.46
C LYS A 45 -3.09 -16.89 8.66
N LYS A 46 -3.49 -16.54 9.86
CA LYS A 46 -4.90 -16.28 10.16
C LYS A 46 -5.42 -15.12 9.35
N TYR A 47 -4.56 -14.16 9.01
CA TYR A 47 -4.96 -12.98 8.23
C TYR A 47 -4.35 -12.98 6.84
N PHE A 48 -3.72 -14.05 6.41
CA PHE A 48 -3.11 -14.16 5.08
C PHE A 48 -2.16 -12.99 4.80
N GLY A 49 -1.38 -12.61 5.80
CA GLY A 49 -0.47 -11.48 5.63
C GLY A 49 0.45 -11.28 6.81
N ALA A 50 1.36 -10.32 6.67
CA ALA A 50 2.25 -9.92 7.74
C ALA A 50 1.64 -8.74 8.49
N THR A 51 1.67 -8.78 9.81
CA THR A 51 0.99 -7.79 10.63
C THR A 51 1.90 -7.26 11.73
N GLY A 52 1.59 -6.05 12.19
CA GLY A 52 2.21 -5.46 13.35
C GLY A 52 1.29 -4.39 13.92
N THR A 53 1.59 -3.92 15.11
CA THR A 53 0.79 -2.87 15.75
C THR A 53 1.69 -1.83 16.37
N PHE A 54 1.21 -0.60 16.43
CA PHE A 54 1.82 0.45 17.23
C PHE A 54 0.71 1.32 17.82
N THR A 55 1.06 2.13 18.79
CA THR A 55 0.10 3.02 19.42
C THR A 55 0.33 4.44 18.97
N PHE A 56 -0.73 5.11 18.58
CA PHE A 56 -0.69 6.51 18.18
C PHE A 56 -1.84 7.24 18.87
N GLU A 57 -1.51 8.23 19.65
CA GLU A 57 -2.50 9.03 20.39
C GLU A 57 -3.48 8.16 21.19
N GLY A 58 -2.94 7.14 21.84
CA GLY A 58 -3.74 6.26 22.69
C GLY A 58 -4.50 5.17 21.94
N GLU A 59 -4.46 5.16 20.61
CA GLU A 59 -5.18 4.16 19.81
C GLU A 59 -4.22 3.14 19.23
N THR A 60 -4.68 1.90 19.12
CA THR A 60 -3.91 0.86 18.44
C THR A 60 -4.09 0.98 16.95
N ILE A 61 -2.99 1.13 16.24
CA ILE A 61 -2.97 1.14 14.78
C ILE A 61 -2.36 -0.18 14.32
N ARG A 62 -3.05 -0.86 13.40
CA ARG A 62 -2.58 -2.14 12.88
C ARG A 62 -2.04 -1.94 11.48
N LEU A 63 -0.91 -2.59 11.20
CA LEU A 63 -0.33 -2.64 9.87
C LEU A 63 -0.55 -4.02 9.29
N LEU A 64 -0.83 -4.08 7.99
CA LEU A 64 -1.04 -5.34 7.28
C LEU A 64 -0.43 -5.25 5.89
N VAL A 65 0.40 -6.24 5.58
CA VAL A 65 0.88 -6.46 4.22
C VAL A 65 0.35 -7.82 3.80
N PRO A 66 -0.69 -7.87 2.94
CA PRO A 66 -1.17 -9.16 2.46
C PRO A 66 -0.06 -9.95 1.77
N THR A 67 0.01 -11.25 2.05
CA THR A 67 0.96 -12.14 1.38
C THR A 67 0.28 -12.95 0.29
N THR A 68 -0.97 -12.61 -0.03
CA THR A 68 -1.68 -13.12 -1.19
C THR A 68 -1.19 -12.40 -2.44
N TYR A 69 -1.51 -12.94 -3.60
CA TYR A 69 -1.32 -12.16 -4.82
C TYR A 69 -2.27 -10.97 -4.82
N MET A 70 -1.90 -9.95 -5.60
CA MET A 70 -2.60 -8.66 -5.61
C MET A 70 -4.12 -8.82 -5.77
N ASN A 71 -4.55 -9.69 -6.67
CA ASN A 71 -5.98 -9.86 -6.93
C ASN A 71 -6.75 -10.59 -5.84
N ARG A 72 -6.08 -10.93 -4.73
CA ARG A 72 -6.72 -11.52 -3.56
C ARG A 72 -6.45 -10.72 -2.29
N SER A 73 -6.06 -9.46 -2.45
CA SER A 73 -5.74 -8.61 -1.30
C SER A 73 -6.91 -8.47 -0.33
N GLY A 74 -8.12 -8.51 -0.83
CA GLY A 74 -9.31 -8.38 0.02
C GLY A 74 -9.52 -9.56 0.96
N GLN A 75 -8.98 -10.74 0.63
CA GLN A 75 -9.05 -11.88 1.53
C GLN A 75 -8.33 -11.58 2.84
N SER A 76 -7.17 -10.98 2.74
CA SER A 76 -6.37 -10.61 3.91
C SER A 76 -7.02 -9.48 4.68
N THR A 77 -7.41 -8.41 3.99
CA THR A 77 -7.98 -7.24 4.66
C THR A 77 -9.30 -7.59 5.36
N SER A 78 -10.15 -8.38 4.72
CA SER A 78 -11.43 -8.73 5.34
C SER A 78 -11.24 -9.66 6.54
N ALA A 79 -10.29 -10.59 6.46
CA ALA A 79 -10.01 -11.48 7.59
C ALA A 79 -9.60 -10.70 8.83
N LEU A 80 -8.68 -9.75 8.67
CA LEU A 80 -8.21 -8.96 9.80
C LEU A 80 -9.27 -7.96 10.26
N ALA A 81 -9.87 -7.24 9.34
CA ALA A 81 -10.85 -6.22 9.70
C ALA A 81 -12.06 -6.81 10.40
N ASN A 82 -12.53 -7.98 9.94
CA ASN A 82 -13.66 -8.63 10.58
C ASN A 82 -13.31 -9.13 11.97
N PHE A 83 -12.12 -9.67 12.15
CA PHE A 83 -11.73 -10.18 13.46
C PHE A 83 -11.65 -9.05 14.50
N PHE A 84 -11.08 -7.92 14.12
CA PHE A 84 -10.92 -6.79 15.05
C PHE A 84 -12.06 -5.78 14.94
N LYS A 85 -13.07 -6.06 14.13
CA LYS A 85 -14.25 -5.22 13.96
C LYS A 85 -13.88 -3.81 13.54
N ILE A 86 -13.01 -3.71 12.55
CA ILE A 86 -12.60 -2.44 11.99
C ILE A 86 -13.45 -2.18 10.76
N PRO A 87 -14.26 -1.12 10.76
CA PRO A 87 -15.06 -0.80 9.58
C PRO A 87 -14.18 -0.29 8.45
N VAL A 88 -14.67 -0.43 7.24
CA VAL A 88 -13.92 -0.03 6.06
C VAL A 88 -13.57 1.46 6.09
N THR A 89 -14.37 2.27 6.72
CA THR A 89 -14.13 3.71 6.85
C THR A 89 -12.93 4.04 7.73
N GLN A 90 -12.38 3.06 8.45
CA GLN A 90 -11.19 3.24 9.28
C GLN A 90 -9.96 2.55 8.70
N MET A 91 -10.03 2.16 7.41
CA MET A 91 -8.90 1.57 6.70
C MET A 91 -8.22 2.59 5.81
N LEU A 92 -6.90 2.55 5.79
CA LEU A 92 -6.08 3.25 4.79
C LEU A 92 -5.35 2.19 3.98
N VAL A 93 -5.50 2.24 2.66
CA VAL A 93 -4.84 1.30 1.76
C VAL A 93 -3.81 2.06 0.93
N ALA A 94 -2.54 1.70 1.10
CA ALA A 94 -1.45 2.26 0.30
C ALA A 94 -1.24 1.36 -0.91
N HIS A 95 -1.19 1.96 -2.09
CA HIS A 95 -1.10 1.19 -3.34
C HIS A 95 -0.38 1.98 -4.42
N ASP A 96 0.09 1.26 -5.44
CA ASP A 96 0.69 1.87 -6.60
C ASP A 96 -0.38 2.55 -7.46
N GLU A 97 0.00 3.67 -8.08
CA GLU A 97 -0.92 4.47 -8.89
C GLU A 97 -0.25 4.90 -10.18
N LEU A 98 -0.79 4.41 -11.31
CA LEU A 98 -0.25 4.74 -12.63
C LEU A 98 -0.48 6.20 -13.02
N ASP A 99 -1.55 6.80 -12.53
CA ASP A 99 -1.96 8.13 -12.96
C ASP A 99 -1.21 9.27 -12.27
N LEU A 100 -0.32 8.93 -11.34
CA LEU A 100 0.53 9.92 -10.69
C LEU A 100 1.99 9.68 -11.06
N PRO A 101 2.77 10.74 -11.24
CA PRO A 101 4.19 10.56 -11.57
C PRO A 101 4.96 9.95 -10.40
N PRO A 102 6.09 9.30 -10.68
CA PRO A 102 6.92 8.75 -9.62
C PRO A 102 7.34 9.84 -8.63
N GLY A 103 7.32 9.50 -7.35
CA GLY A 103 7.67 10.43 -6.30
C GLY A 103 6.52 11.27 -5.78
N VAL A 104 5.33 11.15 -6.37
CA VAL A 104 4.15 11.86 -5.92
C VAL A 104 3.25 10.90 -5.18
N ALA A 105 2.77 11.31 -4.00
CA ALA A 105 1.81 10.52 -3.24
C ALA A 105 0.63 11.42 -2.87
N ARG A 106 -0.58 10.87 -2.92
CA ARG A 106 -1.78 11.64 -2.61
C ARG A 106 -2.76 10.80 -1.82
N PHE A 107 -3.33 11.41 -0.81
CA PHE A 107 -4.43 10.79 -0.08
C PHE A 107 -5.75 11.04 -0.81
N LYS A 108 -6.64 10.06 -0.70
CA LYS A 108 -7.98 10.16 -1.25
C LYS A 108 -8.93 9.33 -0.39
N GLN A 109 -10.14 9.81 -0.17
CA GLN A 109 -11.17 9.03 0.50
C GLN A 109 -12.19 8.59 -0.53
N GLY A 110 -12.46 7.28 -0.55
CA GLY A 110 -13.46 6.74 -1.47
C GLY A 110 -13.01 6.70 -2.92
N GLY A 111 -13.97 6.48 -3.79
CA GLY A 111 -13.74 6.41 -5.24
C GLY A 111 -13.58 5.00 -5.75
N GLY A 112 -13.59 4.85 -7.07
CA GLY A 112 -13.46 3.55 -7.71
C GLY A 112 -12.06 2.97 -7.63
N HIS A 113 -11.91 1.75 -8.12
CA HIS A 113 -10.61 1.06 -8.07
C HIS A 113 -9.70 1.41 -9.25
N GLY A 114 -10.24 2.07 -10.27
CA GLY A 114 -9.42 2.50 -11.40
C GLY A 114 -8.69 1.38 -12.14
N GLY A 115 -9.22 0.17 -12.11
CA GLY A 115 -8.58 -0.99 -12.70
C GLY A 115 -7.49 -1.64 -11.83
N HIS A 116 -7.24 -1.12 -10.64
CA HIS A 116 -6.27 -1.72 -9.74
C HIS A 116 -6.85 -3.00 -9.13
N ASN A 117 -6.20 -4.13 -9.40
CA ASN A 117 -6.74 -5.44 -9.01
C ASN A 117 -6.86 -5.61 -7.50
N GLY A 118 -5.91 -5.07 -6.74
CA GLY A 118 -5.97 -5.15 -5.28
C GLY A 118 -7.13 -4.36 -4.71
N LEU A 119 -7.34 -3.13 -5.20
CA LEU A 119 -8.47 -2.32 -4.75
C LEU A 119 -9.80 -2.94 -5.16
N ARG A 120 -9.87 -3.51 -6.36
CA ARG A 120 -11.08 -4.19 -6.81
C ARG A 120 -11.46 -5.32 -5.86
N ASP A 121 -10.49 -6.13 -5.47
CA ASP A 121 -10.77 -7.26 -4.60
C ASP A 121 -11.15 -6.80 -3.19
N ILE A 122 -10.51 -5.74 -2.69
CA ILE A 122 -10.89 -5.18 -1.38
C ILE A 122 -12.33 -4.71 -1.42
N VAL A 123 -12.73 -3.97 -2.44
CA VAL A 123 -14.10 -3.50 -2.56
C VAL A 123 -15.05 -4.69 -2.56
N ALA A 124 -14.77 -5.71 -3.36
CA ALA A 124 -15.65 -6.87 -3.47
C ALA A 124 -15.77 -7.62 -2.14
N ARG A 125 -14.68 -7.70 -1.38
CA ARG A 125 -14.68 -8.47 -0.13
C ARG A 125 -15.21 -7.68 1.06
N HIS A 126 -15.47 -6.38 0.89
CA HIS A 126 -16.01 -5.54 1.96
C HIS A 126 -17.41 -5.02 1.61
N GLY A 127 -18.24 -5.90 1.05
CA GLY A 127 -19.63 -5.58 0.76
C GLY A 127 -19.81 -4.54 -0.33
N ASN A 128 -18.87 -4.49 -1.26
CA ASN A 128 -18.82 -3.50 -2.35
C ASN A 128 -18.69 -2.06 -1.85
N SER A 129 -18.16 -1.88 -0.64
CA SER A 129 -17.92 -0.54 -0.11
C SER A 129 -16.61 0.02 -0.65
N LYS A 130 -16.64 1.27 -1.07
CA LYS A 130 -15.47 2.00 -1.57
C LYS A 130 -15.00 3.05 -0.57
N ASP A 131 -15.58 3.10 0.63
CA ASP A 131 -15.43 4.22 1.55
C ASP A 131 -14.21 4.09 2.45
N PHE A 132 -13.09 3.63 1.93
CA PHE A 132 -11.84 3.61 2.68
C PHE A 132 -10.90 4.69 2.15
N TYR A 133 -9.91 5.04 2.99
CA TYR A 133 -8.89 5.98 2.59
C TYR A 133 -7.85 5.28 1.70
N ARG A 134 -7.25 6.03 0.82
CA ARG A 134 -6.20 5.54 -0.07
C ARG A 134 -5.01 6.45 0.00
N LEU A 135 -3.82 5.85 0.06
CA LEU A 135 -2.59 6.55 -0.22
C LEU A 135 -2.14 6.09 -1.60
N ARG A 136 -2.30 6.97 -2.59
CA ARG A 136 -1.99 6.69 -3.97
C ARG A 136 -0.52 7.06 -4.20
N ILE A 137 0.32 6.06 -4.46
CA ILE A 137 1.76 6.27 -4.63
C ILE A 137 2.07 6.18 -6.11
N GLY A 138 2.51 7.29 -6.68
CA GLY A 138 2.72 7.40 -8.10
C GLY A 138 3.86 6.55 -8.61
N ILE A 139 3.59 5.80 -9.68
CA ILE A 139 4.63 5.03 -10.37
C ILE A 139 4.71 5.42 -11.86
N GLY A 140 3.75 6.21 -12.33
CA GLY A 140 3.73 6.69 -13.69
C GLY A 140 3.32 5.64 -14.71
N HIS A 141 2.85 6.08 -15.84
CA HIS A 141 2.59 5.19 -16.97
C HIS A 141 3.91 4.93 -17.71
N PRO A 142 4.09 3.76 -18.31
CA PRO A 142 5.31 3.49 -19.08
C PRO A 142 5.58 4.51 -20.17
N GLY A 143 4.52 5.02 -20.81
CA GLY A 143 4.70 6.04 -21.84
C GLY A 143 5.20 7.35 -21.29
N SER A 144 4.72 7.76 -20.11
CA SER A 144 5.19 8.98 -19.46
C SER A 144 6.66 8.86 -19.07
N ALA A 145 7.06 7.69 -18.61
CA ALA A 145 8.45 7.46 -18.26
C ALA A 145 9.35 7.66 -19.49
N GLN A 146 8.90 7.20 -20.63
CA GLN A 146 9.68 7.35 -21.85
C GLN A 146 9.83 8.81 -22.26
N LEU A 147 8.83 9.62 -21.99
CA LEU A 147 8.88 11.00 -22.37
C LEU A 147 9.68 11.85 -21.42
N GLY A 148 9.58 11.64 -20.17
CA GLY A 148 10.18 12.52 -19.20
C GLY A 148 11.23 11.92 -18.33
N THR A 149 11.19 10.65 -18.10
CA THR A 149 12.07 10.01 -17.15
C THR A 149 12.47 8.65 -17.64
N PRO A 150 13.28 8.63 -18.63
CA PRO A 150 13.63 7.37 -19.26
C PRO A 150 14.17 6.34 -18.30
N HIS A 151 14.77 6.80 -17.24
CA HIS A 151 15.28 5.92 -16.28
C HIS A 151 14.27 5.17 -15.57
N VAL A 152 13.21 5.64 -15.55
CA VAL A 152 12.31 5.01 -14.77
C VAL A 152 11.94 3.70 -15.26
N ARG A 153 12.18 3.50 -16.33
CA ARG A 153 11.84 2.36 -16.87
C ARG A 153 12.41 1.23 -16.54
N ASN A 154 12.46 0.90 -16.28
CA ASN A 154 12.85 -0.02 -15.98
C ASN A 154 13.61 -0.49 -15.38
N LYS A 155 13.94 -0.33 -15.20
CA LYS A 155 14.55 -0.69 -14.63
C LYS A 155 14.66 -1.02 -14.09
N PRO A 156 14.67 -1.39 -13.81
CA PRO A 156 14.79 -1.66 -13.23
C PRO A 156 15.04 -1.77 -12.76
N PRO A 157 14.96 -2.04 -12.67
CA PRO A 157 15.06 -2.12 -12.11
C PRO A 157 15.36 -2.13 -11.59
N ALA A 158 15.43 -2.37 -11.76
CA ALA A 158 15.48 -2.35 -11.38
C ALA A 158 15.62 -1.96 -11.03
N ASP A 159 15.71 -1.86 -11.24
CA ASP A 159 15.63 -1.40 -11.10
C ASP A 159 15.29 -0.73 -10.73
N ASP A 160 15.18 -0.52 -11.11
CA ASP A 160 14.82 0.08 -10.76
C ASP A 160 14.82 0.36 -9.77
N ARG A 161 15.37 0.26 -9.28
CA ARG A 161 15.37 0.29 -8.25
C ARG A 161 15.80 1.15 -7.52
N GLU A 162 15.72 1.61 -7.24
CA GLU A 162 16.02 2.27 -6.54
C GLU A 162 15.78 2.71 -5.67
N PRO A 163 15.46 2.62 -5.25
CA PRO A 163 15.07 3.11 -4.57
C PRO A 163 15.11 3.72 -4.00
N GLY A 164 14.63 3.91 -4.06
CA GLY A 164 14.36 4.41 -3.76
C GLY A 164 14.00 4.98 -3.32
N PRO A 165 14.12 5.25 -3.23
CA PRO A 165 13.61 5.87 -2.75
C PRO A 165 12.94 6.12 -2.03
N TYR A 166 12.55 6.13 -2.03
CA TYR A 166 11.93 6.21 -1.45
C TYR A 166 12.04 6.23 -0.70
N THR A 167 11.87 6.01 -1.00
CA THR A 167 11.89 6.05 -0.44
C THR A 167 12.05 6.62 0.05
N THR A 168 12.01 6.65 -0.06
CA THR A 168 12.09 7.17 0.27
C THR A 168 12.09 7.72 0.48
N GLN A 169 12.12 7.65 0.32
CA GLN A 169 12.13 8.05 0.40
C GLN A 169 11.79 8.46 0.49
N THR A 170 11.70 8.32 0.53
CA THR A 170 11.49 8.51 0.59
C THR A 170 11.28 8.86 0.61
N PRO A 171 11.17 8.87 0.58
CA PRO A 171 11.04 9.03 0.62
C PRO A 171 10.87 9.42 0.70
N PRO A 172 10.72 9.45 0.68
CA PRO A 172 10.62 9.62 0.86
C PRO A 172 10.34 10.05 1.14
N ALA A 173 10.12 10.13 1.02
CA ALA A 173 9.96 10.31 1.24
C ALA A 173 9.70 10.78 1.42
N HIS A 174 9.54 10.83 1.50
CA HIS A 174 9.52 11.12 1.63
C HIS A 174 9.21 11.67 1.41
N ARG A 175 9.18 12.05 1.42
CA ARG A 175 8.96 12.26 1.21
C ARG A 175 8.19 12.56 1.16
N GLU A 176 7.84 12.27 1.29
CA GLU A 176 7.28 12.16 1.29
C GLU A 176 6.77 12.25 1.31
N GLY A 177 6.51 12.03 1.35
CA GLY A 177 6.18 11.74 1.28
C GLY A 177 6.00 11.75 1.45
#